data_f162a0d6fdfab076664bfca18894dbe4
#
_entry.id   f162a0d6fdfab076664bfca18894dbe4
#
_cell.length_a   1.000
_cell.length_b   1.000
_cell.length_c   1.000
_cell.angle_alpha   90.00
_cell.angle_beta   90.00
_cell.angle_gamma   90.00
#
_symmetry.space_group_name_H-M   'P 1'
#
loop_
_entity.id
_entity.type
_entity.pdbx_description
1 polymer ?
#
loop_
_entity_poly.entity_id
_entity_poly.type
_entity_poly.pdbx_seq_one_letter_code
_entity_poly.pdbx_strand_id
1 'polypeptide(L)'
;MNDERIDLYKQFERINYIDPSYYEKFRVKRGLRNADGTGVLAGMTNISNVHGYLLSDGDKLPDEGSLRLRGYEITDLLGEESSTTRFSFEEVAYLLLLGELPTRDQLDTFIAAIDAQRELPDGFTASMILKDTPPDIMNVLARSILLLYAYDPHAEDRSPEHEINTAISLMSRVPRMMVLTYYAQQARYHNGSMIMHRFIPGQSTAETILSMLRPNREFTPEEARMLDVMLCLHAEHGGGNNSTFTTRVMSSADTDPYSVYAAAICSLKGKKHGGANHQVRAMQADIKQHVANWEDDDEVADYLAKIVNKQAYDKSGLVYGMGHAVYTLSDPRAIICKKYAKKLAEGTEFEAEYRLLESIERLAPEVILRERGTKKDMCANIDMYSGFVYSMMGIPEDLYTPLFACARMAGWAAHRFEEIVAGKRIIRPAYKSTRSGSRPYTPISERLFFLVRAL
;
A
#
# COMPACT_ATOMS: atom_id res chain seq x y z
N MET A 1 -23.05 34.35 -11.06
CA MET A 1 -22.66 32.92 -11.20
C MET A 1 -21.89 32.34 -10.01
N ASN A 2 -21.29 33.15 -9.13
CA ASN A 2 -20.54 32.64 -7.98
C ASN A 2 -21.41 32.32 -6.75
N ASP A 3 -22.55 32.97 -6.57
CA ASP A 3 -23.35 32.84 -5.34
C ASP A 3 -24.18 31.55 -5.27
N GLU A 4 -24.72 31.08 -6.40
CA GLU A 4 -25.51 29.82 -6.43
C GLU A 4 -24.64 28.57 -6.24
N ARG A 5 -23.38 28.58 -6.73
CA ARG A 5 -22.44 27.48 -6.50
C ARG A 5 -22.00 27.36 -5.04
N ILE A 6 -21.84 28.48 -4.35
CA ILE A 6 -21.49 28.52 -2.93
C ILE A 6 -22.59 27.90 -2.07
N ASP A 7 -23.84 28.08 -2.43
CA ASP A 7 -24.99 27.50 -1.70
C ASP A 7 -25.02 25.97 -1.85
N LEU A 8 -24.71 25.41 -3.04
CA LEU A 8 -24.61 23.97 -3.25
C LEU A 8 -23.51 23.33 -2.39
N TYR A 9 -22.36 23.98 -2.23
CA TYR A 9 -21.25 23.45 -1.39
C TYR A 9 -21.61 23.47 0.09
N LYS A 10 -22.23 24.54 0.60
CA LYS A 10 -22.71 24.61 1.98
C LYS A 10 -23.77 23.54 2.28
N GLN A 11 -24.67 23.30 1.33
CA GLN A 11 -25.67 22.23 1.44
C GLN A 11 -25.02 20.84 1.44
N PHE A 12 -23.95 20.61 0.63
CA PHE A 12 -23.26 19.34 0.55
C PHE A 12 -22.71 18.89 1.92
N GLU A 13 -22.00 19.75 2.63
CA GLU A 13 -21.43 19.42 3.94
C GLU A 13 -22.52 19.13 4.98
N ARG A 14 -23.54 20.00 5.05
CA ARG A 14 -24.65 19.87 6.00
C ARG A 14 -25.45 18.60 5.81
N ILE A 15 -25.78 18.26 4.56
CA ILE A 15 -26.61 17.08 4.25
C ILE A 15 -25.86 15.77 4.49
N ASN A 16 -24.55 15.77 4.27
CA ASN A 16 -23.72 14.59 4.41
C ASN A 16 -23.08 14.43 5.81
N TYR A 17 -23.35 15.36 6.72
CA TYR A 17 -22.91 15.23 8.10
C TYR A 17 -23.71 14.14 8.83
N ILE A 18 -23.00 13.25 9.51
CA ILE A 18 -23.56 12.24 10.42
C ILE A 18 -22.97 12.51 11.80
N ASP A 19 -23.84 12.75 12.80
CA ASP A 19 -23.43 12.97 14.17
C ASP A 19 -22.64 11.75 14.68
N PRO A 20 -21.38 11.93 15.14
CA PRO A 20 -20.55 10.84 15.65
C PRO A 20 -21.20 10.04 16.78
N SER A 21 -22.07 10.65 17.59
CA SER A 21 -22.79 9.96 18.67
C SER A 21 -23.70 8.82 18.17
N TYR A 22 -24.13 8.87 16.92
CA TYR A 22 -24.96 7.82 16.32
C TYR A 22 -24.22 6.49 16.19
N TYR A 23 -22.90 6.49 16.02
CA TYR A 23 -22.12 5.27 15.96
C TYR A 23 -22.21 4.48 17.26
N GLU A 24 -22.11 5.16 18.39
CA GLU A 24 -22.27 4.57 19.71
C GLU A 24 -23.74 4.17 19.96
N LYS A 25 -24.68 5.12 19.76
CA LYS A 25 -26.13 4.90 19.96
C LYS A 25 -26.65 3.67 19.21
N PHE A 26 -26.22 3.48 17.97
CA PHE A 26 -26.66 2.36 17.12
C PHE A 26 -25.67 1.19 17.12
N ARG A 27 -24.62 1.22 17.94
CA ARG A 27 -23.57 0.20 18.02
C ARG A 27 -22.91 -0.10 16.65
N VAL A 28 -22.77 0.93 15.79
CA VAL A 28 -22.16 0.79 14.48
C VAL A 28 -20.63 0.86 14.59
N LYS A 29 -19.94 -0.10 14.00
CA LYS A 29 -18.48 -0.16 14.00
C LYS A 29 -17.92 0.75 12.91
N ARG A 30 -17.50 1.96 13.28
CA ARG A 30 -16.97 2.96 12.36
C ARG A 30 -15.67 2.45 11.69
N GLY A 31 -15.69 2.39 10.35
CA GLY A 31 -14.55 1.87 9.58
C GLY A 31 -14.26 0.38 9.85
N LEU A 32 -15.28 -0.40 10.24
CA LEU A 32 -15.15 -1.82 10.64
C LEU A 32 -14.14 -2.04 11.78
N ARG A 33 -14.13 -1.10 12.76
CA ARG A 33 -13.29 -1.21 13.96
C ARG A 33 -14.12 -1.14 15.23
N ASN A 34 -13.69 -1.90 16.21
CA ASN A 34 -14.18 -1.85 17.58
C ASN A 34 -13.70 -0.56 18.28
N ALA A 35 -14.28 -0.25 19.45
CA ALA A 35 -13.93 0.95 20.23
C ALA A 35 -12.47 0.94 20.71
N ASP A 36 -11.91 -0.24 20.97
CA ASP A 36 -10.51 -0.47 21.34
C ASP A 36 -9.53 -0.36 20.13
N GLY A 37 -10.06 -0.12 18.93
CA GLY A 37 -9.29 -0.02 17.70
C GLY A 37 -8.99 -1.35 17.01
N THR A 38 -9.43 -2.49 17.56
CA THR A 38 -9.31 -3.80 16.89
C THR A 38 -10.21 -3.88 15.66
N GLY A 39 -9.84 -4.69 14.67
CA GLY A 39 -10.65 -4.93 13.48
C GLY A 39 -11.85 -5.81 13.78
N VAL A 40 -12.97 -5.54 13.10
CA VAL A 40 -14.09 -6.49 13.06
C VAL A 40 -13.69 -7.71 12.25
N LEU A 41 -13.96 -8.91 12.74
CA LEU A 41 -13.76 -10.13 11.97
C LEU A 41 -14.76 -10.18 10.81
N ALA A 42 -14.28 -9.89 9.61
CA ALA A 42 -15.09 -9.80 8.40
C ALA A 42 -15.03 -11.08 7.53
N GLY A 43 -14.06 -11.95 7.76
CA GLY A 43 -13.86 -13.18 7.01
C GLY A 43 -12.74 -14.04 7.57
N MET A 44 -12.48 -15.15 6.90
CA MET A 44 -11.39 -16.10 7.19
C MET A 44 -10.42 -16.12 6.01
N THR A 45 -9.16 -16.44 6.29
CA THR A 45 -8.12 -16.58 5.26
C THR A 45 -7.07 -17.60 5.66
N ASN A 46 -6.57 -18.35 4.67
CA ASN A 46 -5.41 -19.23 4.81
C ASN A 46 -4.13 -18.58 4.21
N ILE A 47 -4.20 -17.33 3.75
CA ILE A 47 -3.11 -16.68 3.01
C ILE A 47 -2.09 -16.08 3.94
N SER A 48 -2.56 -15.34 4.95
CA SER A 48 -1.65 -14.67 5.88
C SER A 48 -2.23 -14.52 7.27
N ASN A 49 -1.35 -14.44 8.25
CA ASN A 49 -1.67 -14.07 9.63
C ASN A 49 -0.83 -12.86 10.05
N VAL A 50 -1.50 -11.78 10.45
CA VAL A 50 -0.88 -10.55 10.95
C VAL A 50 -1.20 -10.45 12.43
N HIS A 51 -0.21 -10.70 13.28
CA HIS A 51 -0.33 -10.71 14.73
C HIS A 51 0.52 -9.61 15.35
N GLY A 52 0.05 -8.97 16.40
CA GLY A 52 0.78 -7.93 17.14
C GLY A 52 0.11 -7.54 18.45
N TYR A 53 -0.88 -8.32 18.91
CA TYR A 53 -1.50 -8.18 20.22
C TYR A 53 -2.28 -9.44 20.59
N LEU A 54 -2.47 -9.65 21.88
CA LEU A 54 -3.34 -10.69 22.42
C LEU A 54 -4.67 -10.05 22.91
N LEU A 55 -5.73 -10.83 22.90
CA LEU A 55 -6.99 -10.47 23.53
C LEU A 55 -7.17 -11.35 24.78
N SER A 56 -7.21 -10.72 25.96
CA SER A 56 -7.44 -11.41 27.24
C SER A 56 -8.54 -10.67 28.00
N ASP A 57 -9.59 -11.40 28.34
CA ASP A 57 -10.77 -10.87 29.08
C ASP A 57 -11.42 -9.61 28.47
N GLY A 58 -11.27 -9.45 27.17
CA GLY A 58 -11.76 -8.28 26.41
C GLY A 58 -10.78 -7.12 26.29
N ASP A 59 -9.63 -7.21 26.95
CA ASP A 59 -8.57 -6.23 26.87
C ASP A 59 -7.53 -6.59 25.78
N LYS A 60 -7.03 -5.56 25.10
CA LYS A 60 -5.96 -5.67 24.12
C LYS A 60 -4.61 -5.56 24.84
N LEU A 61 -3.87 -6.66 24.90
CA LEU A 61 -2.53 -6.72 25.46
C LEU A 61 -1.49 -6.63 24.33
N PRO A 62 -0.44 -5.80 24.48
CA PRO A 62 0.64 -5.71 23.50
C PRO A 62 1.37 -7.05 23.37
N ASP A 63 1.78 -7.37 22.15
CA ASP A 63 2.59 -8.55 21.85
C ASP A 63 3.56 -8.26 20.71
N GLU A 64 4.58 -9.10 20.58
CA GLU A 64 5.54 -9.01 19.48
C GLU A 64 4.84 -9.25 18.13
N GLY A 65 5.23 -8.46 17.14
CA GLY A 65 4.67 -8.57 15.82
C GLY A 65 5.14 -9.82 15.09
N SER A 66 4.20 -10.52 14.45
CA SER A 66 4.47 -11.64 13.57
C SER A 66 3.69 -11.46 12.25
N LEU A 67 4.32 -11.79 11.14
CA LEU A 67 3.69 -11.89 9.83
C LEU A 67 4.00 -13.26 9.25
N ARG A 68 2.95 -14.07 9.10
CA ARG A 68 3.05 -15.38 8.44
C ARG A 68 2.37 -15.34 7.09
N LEU A 69 3.07 -15.83 6.08
CA LEU A 69 2.55 -16.03 4.73
C LEU A 69 2.37 -17.54 4.52
N ARG A 70 1.14 -18.00 4.33
CA ARG A 70 0.82 -19.44 4.23
C ARG A 70 1.42 -20.30 5.35
N GLY A 71 1.55 -19.71 6.55
CA GLY A 71 2.10 -20.40 7.74
C GLY A 71 3.60 -20.18 7.97
N TYR A 72 4.35 -19.66 7.00
CA TYR A 72 5.79 -19.37 7.13
C TYR A 72 6.02 -17.96 7.66
N GLU A 73 6.89 -17.80 8.65
CA GLU A 73 7.28 -16.48 9.14
C GLU A 73 8.03 -15.70 8.07
N ILE A 74 7.72 -14.42 7.93
CA ILE A 74 8.40 -13.55 6.95
C ILE A 74 9.91 -13.45 7.23
N THR A 75 10.31 -13.56 8.49
CA THR A 75 11.72 -13.57 8.91
C THR A 75 12.46 -14.79 8.40
N ASP A 76 11.81 -15.94 8.31
CA ASP A 76 12.41 -17.18 7.81
C ASP A 76 12.47 -17.16 6.29
N LEU A 77 11.43 -16.68 5.63
CA LEU A 77 11.39 -16.52 4.18
C LEU A 77 12.47 -15.58 3.64
N LEU A 78 12.86 -14.56 4.42
CA LEU A 78 13.86 -13.56 4.05
C LEU A 78 15.17 -13.69 4.84
N GLY A 79 15.36 -14.78 5.58
CA GLY A 79 16.56 -15.10 6.33
C GLY A 79 17.80 -15.28 5.43
N GLU A 80 18.97 -15.31 6.04
CA GLU A 80 20.24 -15.52 5.34
C GLU A 80 20.34 -16.93 4.73
N GLU A 81 19.61 -17.88 5.30
CA GLU A 81 19.51 -19.28 4.84
C GLU A 81 18.38 -19.52 3.84
N SER A 82 17.67 -18.47 3.40
CA SER A 82 16.58 -18.62 2.44
C SER A 82 17.09 -19.27 1.14
N SER A 83 16.27 -20.14 0.56
CA SER A 83 16.64 -20.99 -0.58
C SER A 83 17.01 -20.20 -1.83
N THR A 84 16.58 -18.95 -1.93
CA THR A 84 16.88 -18.06 -3.04
C THR A 84 17.38 -16.70 -2.54
N THR A 85 18.52 -16.28 -3.04
CA THR A 85 19.05 -14.92 -2.80
C THR A 85 18.72 -13.96 -3.94
N ARG A 86 18.17 -14.45 -5.06
CA ARG A 86 17.95 -13.69 -6.29
C ARG A 86 16.48 -13.61 -6.71
N PHE A 87 15.66 -14.58 -6.35
CA PHE A 87 14.27 -14.70 -6.76
C PHE A 87 13.33 -14.85 -5.55
N SER A 88 13.64 -14.17 -4.43
CA SER A 88 12.82 -14.32 -3.22
C SER A 88 11.40 -13.79 -3.42
N PHE A 89 11.23 -12.75 -4.22
CA PHE A 89 9.89 -12.25 -4.53
C PHE A 89 9.07 -13.25 -5.34
N GLU A 90 9.69 -13.88 -6.35
CA GLU A 90 9.02 -14.92 -7.15
C GLU A 90 8.68 -16.15 -6.29
N GLU A 91 9.56 -16.55 -5.36
CA GLU A 91 9.29 -17.63 -4.42
C GLU A 91 8.11 -17.30 -3.49
N VAL A 92 8.11 -16.09 -2.90
CA VAL A 92 7.00 -15.60 -2.06
C VAL A 92 5.71 -15.48 -2.87
N ALA A 93 5.77 -14.99 -4.10
CA ALA A 93 4.60 -14.91 -4.98
C ALA A 93 4.05 -16.30 -5.30
N TYR A 94 4.90 -17.26 -5.63
CA TYR A 94 4.51 -18.67 -5.82
C TYR A 94 3.82 -19.21 -4.57
N LEU A 95 4.43 -19.05 -3.39
CA LEU A 95 3.87 -19.46 -2.12
C LEU A 95 2.47 -18.87 -1.88
N LEU A 96 2.31 -17.57 -2.08
CA LEU A 96 1.02 -16.89 -1.91
C LEU A 96 -0.06 -17.44 -2.83
N LEU A 97 0.26 -17.64 -4.10
CA LEU A 97 -0.68 -18.09 -5.14
C LEU A 97 -1.05 -19.57 -4.99
N LEU A 98 -0.07 -20.43 -4.73
CA LEU A 98 -0.22 -21.88 -4.81
C LEU A 98 -0.20 -22.58 -3.45
N GLY A 99 0.15 -21.88 -2.37
CA GLY A 99 -0.04 -22.34 -0.98
C GLY A 99 1.14 -23.06 -0.36
N GLU A 100 2.13 -23.50 -1.16
CA GLU A 100 3.30 -24.24 -0.72
C GLU A 100 4.57 -23.62 -1.31
N LEU A 101 5.71 -23.81 -0.64
CA LEU A 101 7.01 -23.40 -1.18
C LEU A 101 7.33 -24.23 -2.44
N PRO A 102 7.86 -23.59 -3.50
CA PRO A 102 8.21 -24.29 -4.73
C PRO A 102 9.44 -25.19 -4.56
N THR A 103 9.45 -26.31 -5.25
CA THR A 103 10.70 -26.98 -5.59
C THR A 103 11.49 -26.12 -6.57
N ARG A 104 12.76 -26.43 -6.82
CA ARG A 104 13.58 -25.69 -7.78
C ARG A 104 12.97 -25.68 -9.17
N ASP A 105 12.55 -26.81 -9.66
CA ASP A 105 11.95 -26.95 -11.00
C ASP A 105 10.61 -26.18 -11.10
N GLN A 106 9.83 -26.14 -10.03
CA GLN A 106 8.58 -25.36 -9.98
C GLN A 106 8.85 -23.87 -9.99
N LEU A 107 9.86 -23.40 -9.24
CA LEU A 107 10.26 -21.99 -9.24
C LEU A 107 10.79 -21.57 -10.61
N ASP A 108 11.65 -22.38 -11.23
CA ASP A 108 12.20 -22.10 -12.55
C ASP A 108 11.09 -22.06 -13.62
N THR A 109 10.10 -22.94 -13.53
CA THR A 109 8.89 -22.92 -14.38
C THR A 109 8.07 -21.65 -14.18
N PHE A 110 7.89 -21.23 -12.93
CA PHE A 110 7.13 -20.01 -12.59
C PHE A 110 7.84 -18.74 -13.09
N ILE A 111 9.16 -18.67 -12.92
CA ILE A 111 9.98 -17.58 -13.45
C ILE A 111 9.87 -17.52 -14.98
N ALA A 112 9.94 -18.66 -15.66
CA ALA A 112 9.78 -18.71 -17.11
C ALA A 112 8.38 -18.24 -17.55
N ALA A 113 7.33 -18.57 -16.79
CA ALA A 113 5.98 -18.09 -17.07
C ALA A 113 5.84 -16.56 -16.89
N ILE A 114 6.51 -15.98 -15.88
CA ILE A 114 6.59 -14.53 -15.70
C ILE A 114 7.34 -13.89 -16.87
N ASP A 115 8.49 -14.40 -17.25
CA ASP A 115 9.31 -13.85 -18.34
C ASP A 115 8.56 -13.87 -19.68
N ALA A 116 7.84 -14.93 -19.98
CA ALA A 116 7.07 -15.07 -21.21
C ALA A 116 5.97 -14.01 -21.38
N GLN A 117 5.54 -13.38 -20.28
CA GLN A 117 4.40 -12.44 -20.27
C GLN A 117 4.82 -10.97 -20.01
N ARG A 118 6.12 -10.65 -19.97
CA ARG A 118 6.60 -9.29 -19.69
C ARG A 118 6.30 -8.29 -20.80
N GLU A 119 6.09 -8.73 -22.03
CA GLU A 119 5.78 -7.83 -23.14
C GLU A 119 4.35 -7.30 -23.05
N LEU A 120 4.21 -6.00 -23.36
CA LEU A 120 2.90 -5.36 -23.47
C LEU A 120 2.34 -5.63 -24.88
N PRO A 121 1.01 -5.67 -25.03
CA PRO A 121 0.39 -5.82 -26.35
C PRO A 121 0.84 -4.74 -27.35
N ASP A 122 0.81 -5.05 -28.63
CA ASP A 122 1.19 -4.12 -29.70
C ASP A 122 0.36 -2.83 -29.62
N GLY A 123 1.03 -1.69 -29.75
CA GLY A 123 0.40 -0.37 -29.68
C GLY A 123 -0.01 0.08 -28.27
N PHE A 124 0.01 -0.80 -27.26
CA PHE A 124 -0.44 -0.48 -25.89
C PHE A 124 0.32 0.70 -25.29
N THR A 125 1.64 0.69 -25.36
CA THR A 125 2.47 1.77 -24.81
C THR A 125 2.13 3.12 -25.42
N ALA A 126 1.98 3.19 -26.74
CA ALA A 126 1.67 4.43 -27.44
C ALA A 126 0.26 4.95 -27.09
N SER A 127 -0.73 4.07 -27.08
CA SER A 127 -2.14 4.45 -26.89
C SER A 127 -2.51 4.75 -25.43
N MET A 128 -1.90 4.06 -24.49
CA MET A 128 -2.29 4.15 -23.07
C MET A 128 -1.30 4.93 -22.21
N ILE A 129 0.01 4.73 -22.43
CA ILE A 129 1.02 5.31 -21.57
C ILE A 129 1.47 6.68 -22.09
N LEU A 130 1.81 6.78 -23.40
CA LEU A 130 2.40 8.01 -23.94
C LEU A 130 1.39 9.09 -24.28
N LYS A 131 0.21 8.73 -24.77
CA LYS A 131 -0.75 9.69 -25.32
C LYS A 131 -1.31 10.66 -24.27
N ASP A 132 -1.79 10.13 -23.15
CA ASP A 132 -2.50 10.91 -22.14
C ASP A 132 -1.98 10.59 -20.71
N THR A 133 -0.69 10.82 -20.49
CA THR A 133 -0.04 10.58 -19.20
C THR A 133 -0.39 11.71 -18.19
N PRO A 134 -1.18 11.45 -17.15
CA PRO A 134 -1.39 12.39 -16.05
C PRO A 134 -0.20 12.37 -15.08
N PRO A 135 -0.07 13.38 -14.19
CA PRO A 135 0.98 13.41 -13.18
C PRO A 135 0.73 12.45 -12.00
N ASP A 136 0.22 11.26 -12.26
CA ASP A 136 -0.09 10.25 -11.25
C ASP A 136 0.06 8.84 -11.85
N ILE A 137 1.15 8.16 -11.48
CA ILE A 137 1.48 6.83 -12.01
C ILE A 137 0.42 5.80 -11.63
N MET A 138 -0.11 5.85 -10.41
CA MET A 138 -1.13 4.92 -9.96
C MET A 138 -2.42 5.02 -10.78
N ASN A 139 -2.79 6.22 -11.24
CA ASN A 139 -3.93 6.40 -12.13
C ASN A 139 -3.67 5.73 -13.49
N VAL A 140 -2.46 5.89 -14.04
CA VAL A 140 -2.09 5.23 -15.30
C VAL A 140 -2.10 3.72 -15.16
N LEU A 141 -1.56 3.18 -14.04
CA LEU A 141 -1.57 1.74 -13.78
C LEU A 141 -3.01 1.18 -13.73
N ALA A 142 -3.91 1.83 -13.00
CA ALA A 142 -5.31 1.39 -12.92
C ALA A 142 -5.99 1.38 -14.29
N ARG A 143 -5.82 2.45 -15.09
CA ARG A 143 -6.35 2.53 -16.47
C ARG A 143 -5.74 1.49 -17.38
N SER A 144 -4.44 1.26 -17.24
CA SER A 144 -3.70 0.29 -18.05
C SER A 144 -4.18 -1.14 -17.80
N ILE A 145 -4.42 -1.50 -16.54
CA ILE A 145 -4.98 -2.80 -16.20
C ILE A 145 -6.39 -2.95 -16.79
N LEU A 146 -7.26 -1.96 -16.64
CA LEU A 146 -8.59 -1.99 -17.25
C LEU A 146 -8.55 -2.12 -18.77
N LEU A 147 -7.58 -1.48 -19.45
CA LEU A 147 -7.44 -1.62 -20.88
C LEU A 147 -6.96 -3.00 -21.31
N LEU A 148 -6.14 -3.69 -20.49
CA LEU A 148 -5.70 -5.05 -20.80
C LEU A 148 -6.86 -6.03 -20.96
N TYR A 149 -8.01 -5.77 -20.34
CA TYR A 149 -9.26 -6.50 -20.60
C TYR A 149 -9.59 -6.59 -22.09
N ALA A 150 -9.41 -5.50 -22.85
CA ALA A 150 -9.71 -5.47 -24.28
C ALA A 150 -8.74 -6.29 -25.16
N TYR A 151 -7.60 -6.68 -24.61
CA TYR A 151 -6.60 -7.52 -25.27
C TYR A 151 -6.69 -9.00 -24.88
N ASP A 152 -7.61 -9.35 -23.98
CA ASP A 152 -7.84 -10.70 -23.53
C ASP A 152 -9.19 -11.22 -24.07
N PRO A 153 -9.17 -12.13 -25.04
CA PRO A 153 -10.41 -12.67 -25.61
C PRO A 153 -11.22 -13.52 -24.61
N HIS A 154 -10.63 -13.87 -23.49
CA HIS A 154 -11.22 -14.69 -22.43
C HIS A 154 -11.38 -13.95 -21.10
N ALA A 155 -11.41 -12.60 -21.11
CA ALA A 155 -11.45 -11.78 -19.90
C ALA A 155 -12.60 -12.11 -18.92
N GLU A 156 -13.69 -12.71 -19.42
CA GLU A 156 -14.83 -13.16 -18.63
C GLU A 156 -14.74 -14.66 -18.20
N ASP A 157 -13.65 -15.35 -18.53
CA ASP A 157 -13.44 -16.72 -18.04
C ASP A 157 -13.02 -16.70 -16.56
N ARG A 158 -13.68 -17.51 -15.76
CA ARG A 158 -13.43 -17.68 -14.31
C ARG A 158 -12.81 -19.04 -13.98
N SER A 159 -12.30 -19.74 -14.99
CA SER A 159 -11.57 -20.97 -14.76
C SER A 159 -10.30 -20.71 -13.93
N PRO A 160 -9.89 -21.63 -13.06
CA PRO A 160 -8.67 -21.50 -12.29
C PRO A 160 -7.44 -21.27 -13.17
N GLU A 161 -7.39 -21.89 -14.32
CA GLU A 161 -6.32 -21.71 -15.30
C GLU A 161 -6.24 -20.27 -15.81
N HIS A 162 -7.37 -19.69 -16.21
CA HIS A 162 -7.43 -18.31 -16.68
C HIS A 162 -7.08 -17.32 -15.56
N GLU A 163 -7.60 -17.51 -14.36
CA GLU A 163 -7.31 -16.65 -13.19
C GLU A 163 -5.82 -16.62 -12.84
N ILE A 164 -5.16 -17.80 -12.82
CA ILE A 164 -3.71 -17.90 -12.56
C ILE A 164 -2.92 -17.23 -13.68
N ASN A 165 -3.24 -17.49 -14.94
CA ASN A 165 -2.55 -16.89 -16.09
C ASN A 165 -2.69 -15.37 -16.11
N THR A 166 -3.86 -14.84 -15.80
CA THR A 166 -4.09 -13.39 -15.71
C THR A 166 -3.31 -12.77 -14.56
N ALA A 167 -3.26 -13.41 -13.39
CA ALA A 167 -2.46 -12.94 -12.26
C ALA A 167 -0.97 -12.88 -12.62
N ILE A 168 -0.40 -13.93 -13.21
CA ILE A 168 1.00 -13.97 -13.68
C ILE A 168 1.25 -12.88 -14.72
N SER A 169 0.33 -12.72 -15.67
CA SER A 169 0.40 -11.69 -16.72
C SER A 169 0.48 -10.29 -16.12
N LEU A 170 -0.37 -9.97 -15.16
CA LEU A 170 -0.38 -8.65 -14.52
C LEU A 170 0.85 -8.44 -13.64
N MET A 171 1.27 -9.43 -12.86
CA MET A 171 2.52 -9.37 -12.08
C MET A 171 3.73 -9.11 -12.97
N SER A 172 3.75 -9.67 -14.18
CA SER A 172 4.83 -9.51 -15.16
C SER A 172 4.83 -8.13 -15.82
N ARG A 173 3.65 -7.58 -16.14
CA ARG A 173 3.47 -6.36 -16.94
C ARG A 173 3.44 -5.08 -16.12
N VAL A 174 2.91 -5.14 -14.87
CA VAL A 174 2.76 -3.94 -14.03
C VAL A 174 4.10 -3.25 -13.75
N PRO A 175 5.22 -3.94 -13.44
CA PRO A 175 6.52 -3.30 -13.30
C PRO A 175 6.96 -2.51 -14.54
N ARG A 176 6.73 -3.07 -15.73
CA ARG A 176 7.04 -2.40 -17.00
C ARG A 176 6.16 -1.18 -17.24
N MET A 177 4.86 -1.31 -17.02
CA MET A 177 3.92 -0.19 -17.15
C MET A 177 4.29 0.95 -16.18
N MET A 178 4.71 0.63 -14.96
CA MET A 178 5.17 1.58 -13.97
C MET A 178 6.37 2.40 -14.46
N VAL A 179 7.44 1.73 -14.91
CA VAL A 179 8.67 2.40 -15.37
C VAL A 179 8.42 3.23 -16.64
N LEU A 180 7.68 2.69 -17.61
CA LEU A 180 7.32 3.43 -18.82
C LEU A 180 6.50 4.68 -18.50
N THR A 181 5.57 4.58 -17.56
CA THR A 181 4.76 5.73 -17.12
C THR A 181 5.63 6.78 -16.44
N TYR A 182 6.57 6.38 -15.59
CA TYR A 182 7.52 7.30 -14.98
C TYR A 182 8.28 8.09 -16.04
N TYR A 183 8.86 7.43 -17.04
CA TYR A 183 9.58 8.11 -18.09
C TYR A 183 8.68 8.98 -18.99
N ALA A 184 7.45 8.56 -19.23
CA ALA A 184 6.47 9.39 -19.93
C ALA A 184 6.16 10.69 -19.17
N GLN A 185 6.08 10.62 -17.83
CA GLN A 185 5.92 11.79 -16.98
C GLN A 185 7.16 12.67 -16.99
N GLN A 186 8.36 12.09 -16.89
CA GLN A 186 9.62 12.83 -16.97
C GLN A 186 9.69 13.63 -18.28
N ALA A 187 9.34 13.00 -19.40
CA ALA A 187 9.33 13.67 -20.71
C ALA A 187 8.26 14.76 -20.80
N ARG A 188 7.07 14.54 -20.23
CA ARG A 188 5.94 15.46 -20.34
C ARG A 188 5.99 16.65 -19.40
N TYR A 189 6.45 16.45 -18.16
CA TYR A 189 6.32 17.45 -17.08
C TYR A 189 7.66 17.97 -16.53
N HIS A 190 8.76 17.26 -16.78
CA HIS A 190 10.04 17.55 -16.13
C HIS A 190 11.20 17.78 -17.11
N ASN A 191 10.92 17.99 -18.39
CA ASN A 191 11.92 18.17 -19.46
C ASN A 191 12.95 17.00 -19.55
N GLY A 192 12.59 15.82 -19.04
CA GLY A 192 13.40 14.61 -19.13
C GLY A 192 13.24 13.91 -20.48
N SER A 193 13.98 12.82 -20.65
CA SER A 193 13.90 11.97 -21.84
C SER A 193 12.99 10.78 -21.59
N MET A 194 12.23 10.38 -22.65
CA MET A 194 11.53 9.11 -22.65
C MET A 194 12.52 7.97 -22.87
N ILE A 195 12.76 7.15 -21.84
CA ILE A 195 13.63 5.97 -21.93
C ILE A 195 12.74 4.72 -21.96
N MET A 196 12.96 3.87 -22.97
CA MET A 196 12.24 2.61 -23.15
C MET A 196 13.23 1.46 -23.34
N HIS A 197 13.59 0.83 -22.23
CA HIS A 197 14.40 -0.37 -22.30
C HIS A 197 13.55 -1.61 -22.58
N ARG A 198 14.12 -2.56 -23.31
CA ARG A 198 13.58 -3.91 -23.39
C ARG A 198 13.97 -4.64 -22.11
N PHE A 199 13.11 -5.55 -21.63
CA PHE A 199 13.49 -6.41 -20.52
C PHE A 199 14.59 -7.39 -20.93
N ILE A 200 15.33 -7.90 -19.96
CA ILE A 200 16.37 -8.91 -20.17
C ILE A 200 15.80 -10.23 -19.63
N PRO A 201 15.68 -11.27 -20.48
CA PRO A 201 15.20 -12.58 -20.03
C PRO A 201 16.05 -13.15 -18.88
N GLY A 202 15.41 -13.83 -17.94
CA GLY A 202 16.05 -14.44 -16.79
C GLY A 202 16.45 -13.49 -15.67
N GLN A 203 16.04 -12.21 -15.73
CA GLN A 203 16.13 -11.30 -14.60
C GLN A 203 14.95 -11.50 -13.64
N SER A 204 15.21 -11.36 -12.32
CA SER A 204 14.16 -11.28 -11.32
C SER A 204 13.31 -10.02 -11.55
N THR A 205 12.15 -9.93 -10.90
CA THR A 205 11.31 -8.72 -10.95
C THR A 205 12.06 -7.50 -10.43
N ALA A 206 12.84 -7.63 -9.35
CA ALA A 206 13.68 -6.55 -8.83
C ALA A 206 14.74 -6.10 -9.83
N GLU A 207 15.50 -7.03 -10.40
CA GLU A 207 16.50 -6.76 -11.43
C GLU A 207 15.88 -6.12 -12.68
N THR A 208 14.72 -6.60 -13.10
CA THR A 208 13.96 -6.03 -14.23
C THR A 208 13.59 -4.59 -13.97
N ILE A 209 13.06 -4.26 -12.78
CA ILE A 209 12.71 -2.89 -12.40
C ILE A 209 13.94 -2.00 -12.45
N LEU A 210 15.05 -2.39 -11.81
CA LEU A 210 16.29 -1.60 -11.77
C LEU A 210 16.88 -1.39 -13.18
N SER A 211 17.01 -2.48 -13.97
CA SER A 211 17.57 -2.40 -15.32
C SER A 211 16.71 -1.55 -16.27
N MET A 212 15.40 -1.52 -16.07
CA MET A 212 14.51 -0.68 -16.89
C MET A 212 14.47 0.77 -16.42
N LEU A 213 14.60 0.99 -15.10
CA LEU A 213 14.54 2.33 -14.49
C LEU A 213 15.83 3.13 -14.72
N ARG A 214 16.98 2.48 -14.84
CA ARG A 214 18.26 3.18 -14.97
C ARG A 214 18.64 3.39 -16.43
N PRO A 215 19.04 4.63 -16.81
CA PRO A 215 19.41 4.92 -18.20
C PRO A 215 20.52 4.02 -18.75
N ASN A 216 21.53 3.67 -17.93
CA ASN A 216 22.65 2.79 -18.27
C ASN A 216 22.35 1.30 -18.01
N ARG A 217 21.19 0.95 -17.41
CA ARG A 217 20.77 -0.40 -17.03
C ARG A 217 21.63 -1.06 -15.93
N GLU A 218 22.52 -0.30 -15.31
CA GLU A 218 23.44 -0.84 -14.30
C GLU A 218 22.82 -0.81 -12.89
N PHE A 219 23.09 -1.85 -12.13
CA PHE A 219 22.75 -1.97 -10.72
C PHE A 219 23.70 -2.97 -10.06
N THR A 220 23.87 -2.89 -8.75
CA THR A 220 24.66 -3.85 -8.00
C THR A 220 23.81 -5.04 -7.54
N PRO A 221 24.44 -6.21 -7.26
CA PRO A 221 23.72 -7.34 -6.69
C PRO A 221 23.03 -7.00 -5.35
N GLU A 222 23.65 -6.13 -4.55
CA GLU A 222 23.12 -5.66 -3.26
C GLU A 222 21.84 -4.83 -3.45
N GLU A 223 21.82 -3.94 -4.44
CA GLU A 223 20.63 -3.17 -4.78
C GLU A 223 19.48 -4.07 -5.27
N ALA A 224 19.80 -5.03 -6.14
CA ALA A 224 18.82 -6.00 -6.61
C ALA A 224 18.26 -6.85 -5.46
N ARG A 225 19.11 -7.35 -4.57
CA ARG A 225 18.71 -8.09 -3.38
C ARG A 225 17.85 -7.23 -2.46
N MET A 226 18.24 -5.97 -2.25
CA MET A 226 17.47 -5.07 -1.40
C MET A 226 16.05 -4.79 -1.96
N LEU A 227 15.96 -4.50 -3.26
CA LEU A 227 14.66 -4.30 -3.89
C LEU A 227 13.81 -5.57 -3.86
N ASP A 228 14.41 -6.74 -4.06
CA ASP A 228 13.75 -8.05 -3.97
C ASP A 228 13.13 -8.27 -2.58
N VAL A 229 13.89 -7.99 -1.51
CA VAL A 229 13.40 -8.02 -0.13
C VAL A 229 12.26 -7.03 0.07
N MET A 230 12.38 -5.80 -0.42
CA MET A 230 11.31 -4.80 -0.31
C MET A 230 10.02 -5.24 -1.00
N LEU A 231 10.11 -5.88 -2.16
CA LEU A 231 8.96 -6.46 -2.84
C LEU A 231 8.30 -7.55 -1.99
N CYS A 232 9.08 -8.43 -1.37
CA CYS A 232 8.55 -9.45 -0.45
C CYS A 232 7.81 -8.85 0.74
N LEU A 233 8.39 -7.81 1.39
CA LEU A 233 7.80 -7.14 2.55
C LEU A 233 6.47 -6.43 2.22
N HIS A 234 6.27 -6.06 0.96
CA HIS A 234 5.04 -5.42 0.49
C HIS A 234 4.03 -6.41 -0.13
N ALA A 235 4.42 -7.66 -0.42
CA ALA A 235 3.62 -8.62 -1.16
C ALA A 235 2.25 -8.91 -0.53
N GLU A 236 2.19 -9.05 0.80
CA GLU A 236 0.95 -9.38 1.52
C GLU A 236 0.93 -8.82 2.94
N HIS A 237 -0.25 -8.41 3.41
CA HIS A 237 -0.43 -7.92 4.79
C HIS A 237 -1.87 -8.03 5.29
N GLY A 238 -2.49 -9.19 5.11
CA GLY A 238 -3.79 -9.52 5.68
C GLY A 238 -5.00 -9.12 4.83
N GLY A 239 -6.03 -9.94 4.93
CA GLY A 239 -7.29 -9.75 4.20
C GLY A 239 -8.08 -8.49 4.57
N GLY A 240 -7.82 -7.92 5.75
CA GLY A 240 -8.43 -6.67 6.23
C GLY A 240 -7.72 -5.39 5.77
N ASN A 241 -6.59 -5.49 5.07
CA ASN A 241 -5.95 -4.36 4.41
C ASN A 241 -6.90 -3.73 3.38
N ASN A 242 -6.98 -2.40 3.30
CA ASN A 242 -8.02 -1.72 2.52
C ASN A 242 -8.07 -2.14 1.04
N SER A 243 -6.93 -2.23 0.36
CA SER A 243 -6.89 -2.68 -1.05
C SER A 243 -7.15 -4.17 -1.20
N THR A 244 -6.71 -5.00 -0.26
CA THR A 244 -7.01 -6.43 -0.23
C THR A 244 -8.49 -6.68 0.06
N PHE A 245 -9.09 -5.92 0.98
CA PHE A 245 -10.53 -6.00 1.25
C PHE A 245 -11.35 -5.53 0.03
N THR A 246 -10.89 -4.50 -0.67
CA THR A 246 -11.48 -4.08 -1.96
C THR A 246 -11.44 -5.21 -2.98
N THR A 247 -10.30 -5.92 -3.09
CA THR A 247 -10.15 -7.11 -3.94
C THR A 247 -11.19 -8.17 -3.60
N ARG A 248 -11.36 -8.49 -2.31
CA ARG A 248 -12.36 -9.46 -1.85
C ARG A 248 -13.79 -9.02 -2.16
N VAL A 249 -14.13 -7.76 -1.86
CA VAL A 249 -15.47 -7.22 -2.14
C VAL A 249 -15.81 -7.32 -3.62
N MET A 250 -14.89 -6.92 -4.49
CA MET A 250 -15.08 -6.98 -5.94
C MET A 250 -15.16 -8.43 -6.43
N SER A 251 -14.27 -9.31 -5.94
CA SER A 251 -14.27 -10.74 -6.30
C SER A 251 -15.55 -11.45 -5.86
N SER A 252 -16.12 -11.08 -4.70
CA SER A 252 -17.37 -11.64 -4.19
C SER A 252 -18.58 -11.34 -5.08
N ALA A 253 -18.48 -10.32 -5.94
CA ALA A 253 -19.49 -9.97 -6.93
C ALA A 253 -19.30 -10.70 -8.27
N ASP A 254 -18.31 -11.59 -8.37
CA ASP A 254 -17.97 -12.37 -9.57
C ASP A 254 -17.60 -11.52 -10.80
N THR A 255 -16.95 -10.36 -10.57
CA THR A 255 -16.44 -9.52 -11.67
C THR A 255 -15.09 -9.98 -12.20
N ASP A 256 -14.71 -9.52 -13.39
CA ASP A 256 -13.48 -9.88 -14.08
C ASP A 256 -12.21 -9.49 -13.30
N PRO A 257 -11.07 -10.17 -13.51
CA PRO A 257 -9.83 -9.91 -12.79
C PRO A 257 -9.27 -8.51 -13.04
N TYR A 258 -9.41 -7.96 -14.23
CA TYR A 258 -8.87 -6.64 -14.57
C TYR A 258 -9.56 -5.54 -13.78
N SER A 259 -10.88 -5.59 -13.65
CA SER A 259 -11.67 -4.69 -12.81
C SER A 259 -11.27 -4.78 -11.34
N VAL A 260 -11.06 -6.00 -10.83
CA VAL A 260 -10.66 -6.23 -9.43
C VAL A 260 -9.30 -5.61 -9.14
N TYR A 261 -8.29 -5.89 -9.94
CA TYR A 261 -6.93 -5.38 -9.70
C TYR A 261 -6.83 -3.87 -9.92
N ALA A 262 -7.55 -3.33 -10.89
CA ALA A 262 -7.64 -1.87 -11.05
C ALA A 262 -8.27 -1.20 -9.83
N ALA A 263 -9.35 -1.76 -9.26
CA ALA A 263 -9.96 -1.25 -8.04
C ALA A 263 -9.02 -1.35 -6.83
N ALA A 264 -8.24 -2.42 -6.72
CA ALA A 264 -7.23 -2.58 -5.68
C ALA A 264 -6.14 -1.49 -5.77
N ILE A 265 -5.66 -1.18 -6.98
CA ILE A 265 -4.72 -0.07 -7.24
C ILE A 265 -5.35 1.28 -6.86
N CYS A 266 -6.60 1.53 -7.23
CA CYS A 266 -7.32 2.75 -6.86
C CYS A 266 -7.46 2.90 -5.34
N SER A 267 -7.69 1.80 -4.62
CA SER A 267 -7.71 1.78 -3.16
C SER A 267 -6.34 2.07 -2.56
N LEU A 268 -5.28 1.42 -3.08
CA LEU A 268 -3.90 1.61 -2.60
C LEU A 268 -3.40 3.04 -2.83
N LYS A 269 -3.79 3.69 -3.93
CA LYS A 269 -3.45 5.07 -4.26
C LYS A 269 -3.84 6.09 -3.17
N GLY A 270 -4.82 5.78 -2.33
CA GLY A 270 -5.34 6.71 -1.32
C GLY A 270 -4.27 7.17 -0.33
N LYS A 271 -4.25 8.48 0.00
CA LYS A 271 -3.27 9.09 0.92
C LYS A 271 -3.21 8.42 2.30
N LYS A 272 -4.29 7.82 2.75
CA LYS A 272 -4.37 7.09 4.05
C LYS A 272 -3.95 5.63 3.95
N HIS A 273 -3.55 5.16 2.77
CA HIS A 273 -3.12 3.79 2.52
C HIS A 273 -1.71 3.77 1.93
N GLY A 274 -1.52 3.66 0.63
CA GLY A 274 -0.19 3.63 0.01
C GLY A 274 0.58 4.96 0.03
N GLY A 275 -0.09 6.08 0.32
CA GLY A 275 0.54 7.40 0.45
C GLY A 275 1.26 7.66 1.78
N ALA A 276 1.28 6.70 2.72
CA ALA A 276 1.91 6.88 4.03
C ALA A 276 3.43 7.08 3.92
N ASN A 277 4.09 6.38 3.02
CA ASN A 277 5.52 6.49 2.78
C ASN A 277 5.94 7.92 2.39
N HIS A 278 5.19 8.59 1.48
CA HIS A 278 5.44 10.00 1.13
C HIS A 278 5.34 10.93 2.34
N GLN A 279 4.37 10.69 3.23
CA GLN A 279 4.23 11.50 4.46
C GLN A 279 5.42 11.31 5.38
N VAL A 280 5.92 10.08 5.51
CA VAL A 280 7.13 9.79 6.30
C VAL A 280 8.33 10.53 5.72
N ARG A 281 8.59 10.42 4.41
CA ARG A 281 9.73 11.09 3.77
C ARG A 281 9.65 12.61 3.87
N ALA A 282 8.48 13.19 3.64
CA ALA A 282 8.27 14.62 3.77
C ALA A 282 8.48 15.10 5.21
N MET A 283 8.02 14.36 6.22
CA MET A 283 8.30 14.66 7.64
C MET A 283 9.80 14.55 7.94
N GLN A 284 10.48 13.51 7.48
CA GLN A 284 11.91 13.33 7.66
C GLN A 284 12.71 14.48 7.03
N ALA A 285 12.32 14.91 5.83
CA ALA A 285 12.92 16.07 5.16
C ALA A 285 12.71 17.36 5.96
N ASP A 286 11.53 17.56 6.52
CA ASP A 286 11.21 18.71 7.37
C ASP A 286 12.05 18.70 8.67
N ILE A 287 12.18 17.55 9.33
CA ILE A 287 13.04 17.38 10.51
C ILE A 287 14.50 17.74 10.15
N LYS A 288 15.03 17.21 9.03
CA LYS A 288 16.41 17.47 8.57
C LYS A 288 16.69 18.96 8.32
N GLN A 289 15.68 19.72 7.94
CA GLN A 289 15.80 21.17 7.70
C GLN A 289 15.80 22.01 8.99
N HIS A 290 15.15 21.51 10.05
CA HIS A 290 14.91 22.30 11.25
C HIS A 290 15.70 21.84 12.48
N VAL A 291 16.29 20.67 12.46
CA VAL A 291 17.21 20.15 13.48
C VAL A 291 18.63 20.39 12.99
N ALA A 292 19.41 21.18 13.72
CA ALA A 292 20.76 21.53 13.31
C ALA A 292 21.76 20.41 13.56
N ASN A 293 21.64 19.73 14.70
CA ASN A 293 22.47 18.59 15.05
C ASN A 293 21.63 17.30 15.15
N TRP A 294 21.71 16.45 14.15
CA TRP A 294 20.95 15.19 14.08
C TRP A 294 21.42 14.13 15.08
N GLU A 295 22.60 14.31 15.68
CA GLU A 295 23.15 13.40 16.70
C GLU A 295 22.76 13.85 18.13
N ASP A 296 22.14 15.02 18.27
CA ASP A 296 21.63 15.53 19.55
C ASP A 296 20.18 15.08 19.76
N ASP A 297 20.02 14.10 20.66
CA ASP A 297 18.70 13.53 20.99
C ASP A 297 17.73 14.57 21.57
N ASP A 298 18.23 15.55 22.33
CA ASP A 298 17.38 16.57 22.93
C ASP A 298 16.82 17.51 21.84
N GLU A 299 17.65 17.89 20.87
CA GLU A 299 17.21 18.72 19.76
C GLU A 299 16.19 18.00 18.86
N VAL A 300 16.42 16.71 18.57
CA VAL A 300 15.48 15.86 17.83
C VAL A 300 14.17 15.70 18.61
N ALA A 301 14.23 15.42 19.92
CA ALA A 301 13.05 15.26 20.77
C ALA A 301 12.23 16.54 20.88
N ASP A 302 12.87 17.70 20.97
CA ASP A 302 12.20 19.03 21.01
C ASP A 302 11.47 19.31 19.68
N TYR A 303 12.05 18.93 18.55
CA TYR A 303 11.36 19.10 17.27
C TYR A 303 10.19 18.11 17.10
N LEU A 304 10.36 16.88 17.53
CA LEU A 304 9.26 15.90 17.56
C LEU A 304 8.10 16.38 18.47
N ALA A 305 8.40 17.03 19.60
CA ALA A 305 7.38 17.63 20.47
C ALA A 305 6.59 18.74 19.74
N LYS A 306 7.25 19.60 18.95
CA LYS A 306 6.56 20.59 18.11
C LYS A 306 5.63 19.94 17.08
N ILE A 307 6.04 18.80 16.46
CA ILE A 307 5.18 18.03 15.54
C ILE A 307 3.96 17.50 16.28
N VAL A 308 4.16 16.83 17.44
CA VAL A 308 3.09 16.24 18.26
C VAL A 308 2.09 17.30 18.75
N ASN A 309 2.57 18.49 19.08
CA ASN A 309 1.78 19.65 19.52
C ASN A 309 1.17 20.47 18.34
N LYS A 310 1.27 19.99 17.10
CA LYS A 310 0.72 20.64 15.90
C LYS A 310 1.32 22.02 15.61
N GLN A 311 2.55 22.23 16.00
CA GLN A 311 3.27 23.49 15.82
C GLN A 311 4.26 23.45 14.66
N ALA A 312 4.63 22.24 14.19
CA ALA A 312 5.57 22.03 13.10
C ALA A 312 5.01 21.09 12.03
N TYR A 313 5.70 20.99 10.90
CA TYR A 313 5.38 20.18 9.74
C TYR A 313 3.93 20.45 9.25
N ASP A 314 3.12 19.43 9.05
CA ASP A 314 1.75 19.50 8.49
C ASP A 314 0.68 19.85 9.54
N LYS A 315 1.08 20.07 10.78
CA LYS A 315 0.19 20.37 11.92
C LYS A 315 -0.88 19.31 12.22
N SER A 316 -0.70 18.09 11.74
CA SER A 316 -1.57 16.96 12.07
C SER A 316 -1.38 16.47 13.51
N GLY A 317 -0.19 16.66 14.05
CA GLY A 317 0.26 16.10 15.32
C GLY A 317 0.69 14.64 15.22
N LEU A 318 0.87 14.09 14.03
CA LEU A 318 1.28 12.71 13.80
C LEU A 318 2.77 12.62 13.55
N VAL A 319 3.44 11.67 14.19
CA VAL A 319 4.78 11.23 13.81
C VAL A 319 4.59 10.07 12.84
N TYR A 320 4.69 10.36 11.54
CA TYR A 320 4.49 9.38 10.49
C TYR A 320 5.57 8.29 10.54
N GLY A 321 5.22 7.08 10.21
CA GLY A 321 6.09 5.91 10.37
C GLY A 321 6.03 5.28 11.76
N MET A 322 5.38 5.94 12.74
CA MET A 322 5.16 5.41 14.09
C MET A 322 3.72 4.94 14.29
N GLY A 323 3.58 3.72 14.84
CA GLY A 323 2.29 3.09 15.11
C GLY A 323 1.71 2.33 13.93
N HIS A 324 0.90 1.33 14.25
CA HIS A 324 0.24 0.46 13.28
C HIS A 324 -1.15 0.05 13.78
N ALA A 325 -2.01 -0.39 12.86
CA ALA A 325 -3.37 -0.83 13.20
C ALA A 325 -3.38 -2.15 14.00
N VAL A 326 -2.38 -3.02 13.79
CA VAL A 326 -2.25 -4.34 14.42
C VAL A 326 -1.03 -4.36 15.33
N TYR A 327 0.16 -4.09 14.82
CA TYR A 327 1.40 -4.18 15.58
C TYR A 327 1.46 -3.19 16.76
N THR A 328 1.98 -3.68 17.88
CA THR A 328 2.12 -2.91 19.13
C THR A 328 3.57 -2.75 19.57
N LEU A 329 4.29 -3.86 19.80
CA LEU A 329 5.67 -3.84 20.24
C LEU A 329 6.67 -3.82 19.08
N SER A 330 6.38 -4.53 18.00
CA SER A 330 7.26 -4.59 16.82
C SER A 330 6.46 -4.81 15.53
N ASP A 331 7.01 -4.36 14.40
CA ASP A 331 6.59 -4.73 13.02
C ASP A 331 7.74 -5.53 12.40
N PRO A 332 7.57 -6.84 12.14
CA PRO A 332 8.64 -7.68 11.60
C PRO A 332 9.17 -7.17 10.27
N ARG A 333 8.34 -6.48 9.48
CA ARG A 333 8.77 -5.88 8.20
C ARG A 333 9.69 -4.68 8.43
N ALA A 334 9.37 -3.83 9.43
CA ALA A 334 10.21 -2.69 9.79
C ALA A 334 11.57 -3.17 10.33
N ILE A 335 11.59 -4.24 11.14
CA ILE A 335 12.83 -4.84 11.66
C ILE A 335 13.72 -5.32 10.50
N ILE A 336 13.16 -6.07 9.54
CA ILE A 336 13.92 -6.55 8.38
C ILE A 336 14.40 -5.36 7.54
N CYS A 337 13.52 -4.42 7.22
CA CYS A 337 13.86 -3.23 6.43
C CYS A 337 14.98 -2.41 7.10
N LYS A 338 14.90 -2.20 8.42
CA LYS A 338 15.90 -1.51 9.23
C LYS A 338 17.28 -2.20 9.17
N LYS A 339 17.31 -3.55 9.30
CA LYS A 339 18.54 -4.34 9.19
C LYS A 339 19.26 -4.09 7.85
N TYR A 340 18.51 -4.14 6.75
CA TYR A 340 19.05 -3.88 5.43
C TYR A 340 19.42 -2.41 5.21
N ALA A 341 18.59 -1.47 5.70
CA ALA A 341 18.86 -0.03 5.65
C ALA A 341 20.19 0.32 6.34
N LYS A 342 20.44 -0.28 7.52
CA LYS A 342 21.72 -0.12 8.24
C LYS A 342 22.90 -0.57 7.40
N LYS A 343 22.82 -1.78 6.85
CA LYS A 343 23.92 -2.36 6.03
C LYS A 343 24.23 -1.52 4.80
N LEU A 344 23.23 -0.95 4.16
CA LEU A 344 23.39 -0.10 2.98
C LEU A 344 23.93 1.31 3.32
N ALA A 345 23.58 1.85 4.49
CA ALA A 345 23.98 3.19 4.90
C ALA A 345 25.39 3.24 5.49
N GLU A 346 25.86 2.14 6.10
CA GLU A 346 27.13 2.07 6.81
C GLU A 346 28.31 2.44 5.91
N GLY A 347 29.11 3.42 6.35
CA GLY A 347 30.26 3.94 5.60
C GLY A 347 29.92 4.78 4.37
N THR A 348 28.66 5.15 4.17
CA THR A 348 28.20 5.99 3.07
C THR A 348 27.75 7.37 3.56
N GLU A 349 27.44 8.30 2.65
CA GLU A 349 26.85 9.61 2.94
C GLU A 349 25.48 9.52 3.64
N PHE A 350 24.80 8.37 3.58
CA PHE A 350 23.49 8.12 4.17
C PHE A 350 23.55 7.72 5.65
N GLU A 351 24.74 7.44 6.21
CA GLU A 351 24.88 6.94 7.57
C GLU A 351 24.31 7.90 8.63
N ALA A 352 24.56 9.20 8.46
CA ALA A 352 24.00 10.22 9.37
C ALA A 352 22.46 10.27 9.32
N GLU A 353 21.86 10.15 8.13
CA GLU A 353 20.41 10.10 7.99
C GLU A 353 19.85 8.82 8.61
N TYR A 354 20.49 7.67 8.43
CA TYR A 354 20.08 6.43 9.07
C TYR A 354 20.05 6.56 10.61
N ARG A 355 21.10 7.16 11.21
CA ARG A 355 21.15 7.40 12.66
C ARG A 355 20.02 8.33 13.13
N LEU A 356 19.71 9.38 12.37
CA LEU A 356 18.55 10.21 12.66
C LEU A 356 17.24 9.41 12.67
N LEU A 357 17.03 8.48 11.73
CA LEU A 357 15.83 7.63 11.71
C LEU A 357 15.77 6.73 12.95
N GLU A 358 16.90 6.18 13.40
CA GLU A 358 16.97 5.41 14.64
C GLU A 358 16.62 6.28 15.87
N SER A 359 17.12 7.53 15.91
CA SER A 359 16.78 8.48 16.99
C SER A 359 15.29 8.83 16.97
N ILE A 360 14.69 9.09 15.81
CA ILE A 360 13.25 9.35 15.67
C ILE A 360 12.44 8.14 16.17
N GLU A 361 12.78 6.92 15.74
CA GLU A 361 12.09 5.69 16.16
C GLU A 361 12.14 5.51 17.70
N ARG A 362 13.28 5.76 18.30
CA ARG A 362 13.51 5.59 19.74
C ARG A 362 12.82 6.68 20.56
N LEU A 363 12.92 7.93 20.13
CA LEU A 363 12.44 9.09 20.90
C LEU A 363 10.93 9.33 20.76
N ALA A 364 10.34 9.01 19.59
CA ALA A 364 8.95 9.33 19.31
C ALA A 364 7.95 8.76 20.35
N PRO A 365 8.03 7.51 20.82
CA PRO A 365 7.11 6.99 21.82
C PRO A 365 7.15 7.76 23.15
N GLU A 366 8.34 8.14 23.61
CA GLU A 366 8.56 8.90 24.84
C GLU A 366 8.03 10.34 24.72
N VAL A 367 8.33 11.00 23.60
CA VAL A 367 7.81 12.34 23.32
C VAL A 367 6.28 12.33 23.24
N ILE A 368 5.69 11.38 22.54
CA ILE A 368 4.22 11.27 22.44
C ILE A 368 3.59 11.03 23.81
N LEU A 369 4.19 10.19 24.64
CA LEU A 369 3.74 9.96 26.00
C LEU A 369 3.81 11.24 26.84
N ARG A 370 4.95 11.95 26.79
CA ARG A 370 5.16 13.21 27.52
C ARG A 370 4.14 14.28 27.14
N GLU A 371 3.93 14.48 25.84
CA GLU A 371 3.07 15.56 25.33
C GLU A 371 1.57 15.25 25.40
N ARG A 372 1.17 13.99 25.32
CA ARG A 372 -0.26 13.60 25.32
C ARG A 372 -0.76 13.01 26.63
N GLY A 373 0.14 12.66 27.56
CA GLY A 373 -0.20 12.06 28.84
C GLY A 373 -0.83 10.66 28.75
N THR A 374 -0.85 10.04 27.58
CA THR A 374 -1.45 8.71 27.38
C THR A 374 -0.40 7.75 26.86
N LYS A 375 -0.09 6.72 27.62
CA LYS A 375 0.77 5.63 27.17
C LYS A 375 0.03 4.86 26.07
N LYS A 376 0.63 4.76 24.92
CA LYS A 376 0.17 3.92 23.84
C LYS A 376 1.36 3.09 23.35
N ASP A 377 1.23 1.77 23.44
CA ASP A 377 2.23 0.90 22.87
C ASP A 377 2.24 1.09 21.35
N MET A 378 3.40 1.46 20.81
CA MET A 378 3.60 1.74 19.41
C MET A 378 5.02 1.42 18.99
N CYS A 379 5.16 0.88 17.79
CA CYS A 379 6.44 0.61 17.15
C CYS A 379 6.53 1.37 15.82
N ALA A 380 7.73 1.45 15.26
CA ALA A 380 7.90 1.84 13.87
C ALA A 380 7.21 0.82 12.96
N ASN A 381 6.55 1.32 11.92
CA ASN A 381 6.04 0.49 10.84
C ASN A 381 7.02 0.53 9.64
N ILE A 382 6.76 -0.28 8.61
CA ILE A 382 7.64 -0.41 7.47
C ILE A 382 7.94 0.92 6.77
N ASP A 383 7.00 1.88 6.77
CA ASP A 383 7.17 3.17 6.08
C ASP A 383 8.25 4.03 6.72
N MET A 384 8.63 3.80 7.99
CA MET A 384 9.72 4.52 8.66
C MET A 384 11.03 4.41 7.87
N TYR A 385 11.34 3.24 7.31
CA TYR A 385 12.61 2.95 6.65
C TYR A 385 12.48 2.74 5.13
N SER A 386 11.33 2.33 4.61
CA SER A 386 11.20 1.90 3.21
C SER A 386 11.53 3.03 2.22
N GLY A 387 11.06 4.24 2.47
CA GLY A 387 11.37 5.38 1.61
C GLY A 387 12.85 5.78 1.66
N PHE A 388 13.49 5.64 2.81
CA PHE A 388 14.93 5.85 2.95
C PHE A 388 15.72 4.81 2.13
N VAL A 389 15.35 3.53 2.21
CA VAL A 389 15.95 2.47 1.42
C VAL A 389 15.82 2.73 -0.08
N TYR A 390 14.63 3.13 -0.54
CA TYR A 390 14.43 3.50 -1.94
C TYR A 390 15.29 4.69 -2.36
N SER A 391 15.44 5.69 -1.49
CA SER A 391 16.28 6.86 -1.80
C SER A 391 17.77 6.51 -1.92
N MET A 392 18.30 5.59 -1.09
CA MET A 392 19.68 5.09 -1.21
C MET A 392 19.92 4.37 -2.55
N MET A 393 18.91 3.69 -3.08
CA MET A 393 18.99 3.05 -4.41
C MET A 393 18.71 4.03 -5.57
N GLY A 394 18.52 5.33 -5.30
CA GLY A 394 18.21 6.32 -6.32
C GLY A 394 16.85 6.10 -6.99
N ILE A 395 15.93 5.41 -6.33
CA ILE A 395 14.56 5.22 -6.83
C ILE A 395 13.76 6.51 -6.57
N PRO A 396 13.14 7.10 -7.61
CA PRO A 396 12.32 8.31 -7.46
C PRO A 396 11.12 8.12 -6.53
N GLU A 397 10.76 9.14 -5.76
CA GLU A 397 9.63 9.10 -4.82
C GLU A 397 8.30 8.78 -5.51
N ASP A 398 8.10 9.24 -6.73
CA ASP A 398 6.90 8.95 -7.54
C ASP A 398 6.66 7.44 -7.75
N LEU A 399 7.70 6.62 -7.57
CA LEU A 399 7.64 5.16 -7.73
C LEU A 399 7.38 4.39 -6.43
N TYR A 400 7.40 5.01 -5.25
CA TYR A 400 7.26 4.29 -3.98
C TYR A 400 5.91 3.56 -3.85
N THR A 401 4.80 4.26 -4.06
CA THR A 401 3.47 3.62 -4.08
C THR A 401 3.26 2.67 -5.27
N PRO A 402 3.70 3.00 -6.49
CA PRO A 402 3.70 2.04 -7.61
C PRO A 402 4.49 0.75 -7.36
N LEU A 403 5.66 0.81 -6.72
CA LEU A 403 6.43 -0.38 -6.31
C LEU A 403 5.65 -1.23 -5.31
N PHE A 404 4.99 -0.58 -4.36
CA PHE A 404 4.09 -1.26 -3.43
C PHE A 404 2.97 -1.99 -4.19
N ALA A 405 2.36 -1.35 -5.20
CA ALA A 405 1.34 -1.99 -6.04
C ALA A 405 1.89 -3.19 -6.80
N CYS A 406 3.08 -3.07 -7.42
CA CYS A 406 3.74 -4.19 -8.11
C CYS A 406 3.89 -5.41 -7.19
N ALA A 407 4.38 -5.20 -5.98
CA ALA A 407 4.57 -6.26 -5.01
C ALA A 407 3.25 -6.87 -4.53
N ARG A 408 2.27 -6.02 -4.21
CA ARG A 408 0.97 -6.44 -3.64
C ARG A 408 0.07 -7.15 -4.65
N MET A 409 0.39 -7.13 -5.95
CA MET A 409 -0.33 -7.92 -6.96
C MET A 409 -0.40 -9.40 -6.58
N ALA A 410 0.67 -9.98 -6.04
CA ALA A 410 0.71 -11.38 -5.59
C ALA A 410 -0.31 -11.64 -4.46
N GLY A 411 -0.33 -10.77 -3.43
CA GLY A 411 -1.28 -10.86 -2.32
C GLY A 411 -2.74 -10.66 -2.78
N TRP A 412 -3.00 -9.68 -3.63
CA TRP A 412 -4.34 -9.49 -4.18
C TRP A 412 -4.80 -10.70 -4.98
N ALA A 413 -3.93 -11.29 -5.80
CA ALA A 413 -4.25 -12.48 -6.57
C ALA A 413 -4.60 -13.67 -5.67
N ALA A 414 -3.78 -13.92 -4.64
CA ALA A 414 -4.05 -14.98 -3.67
C ALA A 414 -5.42 -14.79 -3.00
N HIS A 415 -5.73 -13.56 -2.55
CA HIS A 415 -7.01 -13.26 -1.92
C HIS A 415 -8.21 -13.35 -2.88
N ARG A 416 -8.01 -13.01 -4.17
CA ARG A 416 -9.02 -13.23 -5.20
C ARG A 416 -9.29 -14.71 -5.40
N PHE A 417 -8.24 -15.53 -5.50
CA PHE A 417 -8.40 -16.99 -5.69
C PHE A 417 -9.13 -17.62 -4.50
N GLU A 418 -8.77 -17.22 -3.28
CA GLU A 418 -9.47 -17.71 -2.08
C GLU A 418 -10.95 -17.29 -2.08
N GLU A 419 -11.26 -16.04 -2.47
CA GLU A 419 -12.64 -15.55 -2.53
C GLU A 419 -13.47 -16.28 -3.59
N ILE A 420 -12.91 -16.55 -4.77
CA ILE A 420 -13.59 -17.30 -5.83
C ILE A 420 -13.89 -18.74 -5.39
N VAL A 421 -12.95 -19.41 -4.71
CA VAL A 421 -13.08 -20.80 -4.31
C VAL A 421 -13.93 -20.96 -3.04
N ALA A 422 -13.66 -20.16 -2.01
CA ALA A 422 -14.26 -20.29 -0.69
C ALA A 422 -15.43 -19.34 -0.44
N GLY A 423 -15.41 -18.15 -1.05
CA GLY A 423 -16.45 -17.14 -0.92
C GLY A 423 -17.66 -17.49 -1.79
N LYS A 424 -18.76 -17.90 -1.17
CA LYS A 424 -19.99 -18.27 -1.91
C LYS A 424 -21.10 -17.23 -1.78
N ARG A 425 -20.78 -16.05 -1.22
CA ARG A 425 -21.76 -15.00 -0.96
C ARG A 425 -21.15 -13.65 -1.22
N ILE A 426 -21.90 -12.79 -1.89
CA ILE A 426 -21.51 -11.39 -2.07
C ILE A 426 -21.32 -10.70 -0.70
N ILE A 427 -20.23 -10.01 -0.53
CA ILE A 427 -19.93 -9.22 0.68
C ILE A 427 -20.86 -8.00 0.69
N ARG A 428 -21.84 -8.03 1.57
CA ARG A 428 -22.88 -7.00 1.65
C ARG A 428 -23.16 -6.62 3.11
N PRO A 429 -22.39 -5.71 3.71
CA PRO A 429 -22.64 -5.23 5.06
C PRO A 429 -23.95 -4.41 5.12
N ALA A 430 -24.62 -4.42 6.28
CA ALA A 430 -25.80 -3.62 6.54
C ALA A 430 -25.41 -2.18 6.92
N TYR A 431 -26.21 -1.21 6.47
CA TYR A 431 -26.10 0.19 6.86
C TYR A 431 -27.35 0.65 7.61
N LYS A 432 -27.15 1.37 8.72
CA LYS A 432 -28.25 1.96 9.50
C LYS A 432 -28.59 3.33 8.94
N SER A 433 -29.83 3.51 8.47
CA SER A 433 -30.34 4.84 8.09
C SER A 433 -30.49 5.73 9.33
N THR A 434 -29.97 6.94 9.25
CA THR A 434 -30.18 7.99 10.25
C THR A 434 -31.47 8.76 10.06
N ARG A 435 -32.13 8.56 8.92
CA ARG A 435 -33.47 9.15 8.63
C ARG A 435 -34.52 8.10 8.86
N SER A 436 -35.33 8.31 9.90
CA SER A 436 -36.49 7.46 10.21
C SER A 436 -37.74 8.08 9.62
N GLY A 437 -38.56 7.27 8.99
CA GLY A 437 -39.87 7.67 8.43
C GLY A 437 -39.83 8.07 6.95
N SER A 438 -41.00 7.93 6.32
CA SER A 438 -41.22 8.33 4.93
C SER A 438 -41.57 9.83 4.88
N ARG A 439 -41.12 10.51 3.86
CA ARG A 439 -41.53 11.89 3.55
C ARG A 439 -42.47 11.86 2.36
N PRO A 440 -43.57 12.63 2.39
CA PRO A 440 -44.44 12.75 1.22
C PRO A 440 -43.65 13.37 0.05
N TYR A 441 -43.85 12.84 -1.13
CA TYR A 441 -43.31 13.46 -2.34
C TYR A 441 -44.13 14.70 -2.65
N THR A 442 -43.45 15.84 -2.80
CA THR A 442 -44.06 17.10 -3.26
C THR A 442 -43.64 17.34 -4.71
N PRO A 443 -44.55 17.47 -5.67
CA PRO A 443 -44.24 17.83 -7.06
C PRO A 443 -43.38 19.11 -7.13
N ILE A 444 -42.51 19.20 -8.13
CA ILE A 444 -41.58 20.34 -8.23
C ILE A 444 -42.31 21.68 -8.33
N SER A 445 -43.48 21.70 -8.97
CA SER A 445 -44.34 22.88 -9.09
C SER A 445 -44.94 23.39 -7.76
N GLU A 446 -44.94 22.52 -6.75
CA GLU A 446 -45.48 22.83 -5.41
C GLU A 446 -44.38 23.05 -4.38
N ARG A 447 -43.08 22.89 -4.79
CA ARG A 447 -41.94 23.13 -3.91
C ARG A 447 -41.70 24.62 -3.81
N LEU A 448 -42.20 25.22 -2.74
CA LEU A 448 -41.79 26.56 -2.36
C LEU A 448 -40.32 26.59 -2.03
N PHE A 449 -39.60 27.66 -2.38
CA PHE A 449 -38.24 27.94 -1.92
C PHE A 449 -38.26 27.99 -0.39
N PHE A 450 -38.08 26.85 0.25
CA PHE A 450 -37.83 26.84 1.69
C PHE A 450 -36.42 27.38 1.92
N LEU A 451 -36.32 28.66 2.22
CA LEU A 451 -35.26 29.18 3.08
C LEU A 451 -35.29 28.31 4.35
N VAL A 452 -34.31 27.39 4.43
CA VAL A 452 -34.21 26.45 5.56
C VAL A 452 -33.99 27.26 6.82
N ARG A 453 -35.04 27.48 7.57
CA ARG A 453 -34.94 27.88 8.97
C ARG A 453 -34.24 26.75 9.73
N ALA A 454 -33.21 27.15 10.47
CA ALA A 454 -32.50 26.33 11.41
C ALA A 454 -33.44 25.49 12.30
N LEU A 455 -33.17 24.20 12.40
CA LEU A 455 -33.46 23.38 13.58
C LEU A 455 -32.16 22.76 14.01
#